data_71c19bf0d2f6663e6eef1225f6417199
#
_entry.id   71c19bf0d2f6663e6eef1225f6417199
#
_cell.length_a   1.000
_cell.length_b   1.000
_cell.length_c   1.000
_cell.angle_alpha   90.00
_cell.angle_beta   90.00
_cell.angle_gamma   90.00
#
_symmetry.space_group_name_H-M   'P 1'
#
loop_
_entity.id
_entity.type
_entity.pdbx_description
1 polymer ?
#
loop_
_entity_poly.entity_id
_entity_poly.type
_entity_poly.pdbx_seq_one_letter_code
_entity_poly.pdbx_strand_id
1 'polypeptide(L)'
;NGNLVFLNEHLDRLYHGADQLDIDIGHTQGELVKLIQETLDANGMQTGVHIRLIVSRGLKKTPYQHPNANIGRSSIVIIPEYKEADELVNKNGIRLITVKTRRGTPDSQDPRINSLSKQNCINACLEADRAGVDEGIMLDVNGNVSTCNSTNLFIVKDGEVWTSTGEHCLPGVT
;
A
#
# COMPACT_ATOMS: atom_id res chain seq x y z
N ASN A 1 -2.63 3.39 22.68
CA ASN A 1 -3.60 2.58 23.43
C ASN A 1 -3.53 1.08 23.09
N GLY A 2 -2.52 0.62 22.31
CA GLY A 2 -2.33 -0.80 21.98
C GLY A 2 -3.37 -1.43 21.04
N ASN A 3 -4.31 -0.67 20.49
CA ASN A 3 -5.32 -1.18 19.57
C ASN A 3 -4.83 -1.07 18.12
N LEU A 4 -5.04 -2.13 17.33
CA LEU A 4 -4.82 -2.13 15.90
C LEU A 4 -5.95 -1.34 15.22
N VAL A 5 -5.60 -0.21 14.60
CA VAL A 5 -6.56 0.72 13.99
C VAL A 5 -6.95 0.23 12.61
N PHE A 6 -8.24 0.23 12.28
CA PHE A 6 -8.81 -0.24 11.00
C PHE A 6 -8.35 -1.65 10.61
N LEU A 7 -8.16 -2.53 11.60
CA LEU A 7 -7.60 -3.87 11.39
C LEU A 7 -8.42 -4.70 10.42
N ASN A 8 -9.75 -4.73 10.59
CA ASN A 8 -10.64 -5.54 9.77
C ASN A 8 -10.59 -5.08 8.31
N GLU A 9 -10.68 -3.77 8.08
CA GLU A 9 -10.65 -3.17 6.74
C GLU A 9 -9.31 -3.44 6.03
N HIS A 10 -8.20 -3.40 6.77
CA HIS A 10 -6.88 -3.76 6.24
C HIS A 10 -6.78 -5.24 5.88
N LEU A 11 -7.29 -6.14 6.73
CA LEU A 11 -7.30 -7.57 6.47
C LEU A 11 -8.24 -7.93 5.32
N ASP A 12 -9.45 -7.37 5.27
CA ASP A 12 -10.39 -7.59 4.17
C ASP A 12 -9.78 -7.20 2.83
N ARG A 13 -9.11 -6.04 2.77
CA ARG A 13 -8.37 -5.61 1.58
C ARG A 13 -7.20 -6.53 1.23
N LEU A 14 -6.49 -7.06 2.22
CA LEU A 14 -5.40 -8.03 2.01
C LEU A 14 -5.93 -9.32 1.39
N TYR A 15 -6.99 -9.90 1.97
CA TYR A 15 -7.60 -11.13 1.49
C TYR A 15 -8.22 -10.96 0.11
N HIS A 16 -8.92 -9.85 -0.13
CA HIS A 16 -9.41 -9.52 -1.46
C HIS A 16 -8.27 -9.44 -2.48
N GLY A 17 -7.18 -8.75 -2.16
CA GLY A 17 -6.02 -8.66 -3.06
C GLY A 17 -5.33 -10.00 -3.30
N ALA A 18 -5.26 -10.87 -2.28
CA ALA A 18 -4.71 -12.21 -2.40
C ALA A 18 -5.58 -13.10 -3.31
N ASP A 19 -6.91 -13.03 -3.16
CA ASP A 19 -7.88 -13.71 -4.01
C ASP A 19 -7.74 -13.30 -5.49
N GLN A 20 -7.71 -11.99 -5.76
CA GLN A 20 -7.52 -11.46 -7.12
C GLN A 20 -6.18 -11.89 -7.75
N LEU A 21 -5.19 -12.21 -6.96
CA LEU A 21 -3.88 -12.68 -7.40
C LEU A 21 -3.74 -14.19 -7.32
N ASP A 22 -4.79 -14.92 -6.98
CA ASP A 22 -4.77 -16.39 -6.77
C ASP A 22 -3.63 -16.79 -5.81
N ILE A 23 -3.60 -16.15 -4.64
CA ILE A 23 -2.66 -16.43 -3.55
C ILE A 23 -3.43 -17.00 -2.36
N ASP A 24 -3.23 -18.27 -2.07
CA ASP A 24 -3.68 -18.85 -0.81
C ASP A 24 -2.79 -18.34 0.32
N ILE A 25 -3.37 -17.56 1.23
CA ILE A 25 -2.64 -17.04 2.41
C ILE A 25 -2.31 -18.17 3.37
N GLY A 26 -3.11 -19.24 3.43
CA GLY A 26 -2.92 -20.40 4.30
C GLY A 26 -3.20 -20.13 5.77
N HIS A 27 -3.77 -18.99 6.11
CA HIS A 27 -4.15 -18.56 7.45
C HIS A 27 -5.50 -17.85 7.42
N THR A 28 -6.26 -17.96 8.49
CA THR A 28 -7.44 -17.14 8.72
C THR A 28 -7.06 -15.74 9.18
N GLN A 29 -7.98 -14.76 9.09
CA GLN A 29 -7.75 -13.43 9.62
C GLN A 29 -7.39 -13.45 11.12
N GLY A 30 -8.07 -14.28 11.91
CA GLY A 30 -7.78 -14.43 13.35
C GLY A 30 -6.36 -14.97 13.63
N GLU A 31 -5.86 -15.88 12.81
CA GLU A 31 -4.48 -16.37 12.92
C GLU A 31 -3.47 -15.29 12.54
N LEU A 32 -3.75 -14.47 11.50
CA LEU A 32 -2.89 -13.34 11.16
C LEU A 32 -2.85 -12.29 12.28
N VAL A 33 -3.99 -12.00 12.91
CA VAL A 33 -4.04 -11.10 14.07
C VAL A 33 -3.16 -11.60 15.20
N LYS A 34 -3.21 -12.91 15.47
CA LYS A 34 -2.36 -13.54 16.50
C LYS A 34 -0.87 -13.42 16.15
N LEU A 35 -0.48 -13.68 14.89
CA LEU A 35 0.90 -13.53 14.44
C LEU A 35 1.37 -12.06 14.53
N ILE A 36 0.52 -11.09 14.23
CA ILE A 36 0.83 -9.68 14.42
C ILE A 36 1.10 -9.38 15.89
N GLN A 37 0.22 -9.84 16.80
CA GLN A 37 0.39 -9.60 18.23
C GLN A 37 1.67 -10.27 18.76
N GLU A 38 1.92 -11.52 18.42
CA GLU A 38 3.15 -12.25 18.79
C GLU A 38 4.40 -11.50 18.29
N THR A 39 4.34 -10.89 17.09
CA THR A 39 5.44 -10.11 16.55
C THR A 39 5.66 -8.81 17.35
N LEU A 40 4.58 -8.11 17.71
CA LEU A 40 4.65 -6.90 18.54
C LEU A 40 5.22 -7.20 19.93
N ASP A 41 4.75 -8.27 20.57
CA ASP A 41 5.18 -8.69 21.91
C ASP A 41 6.66 -9.09 21.91
N ALA A 42 7.11 -9.84 20.89
CA ALA A 42 8.50 -10.24 20.74
C ALA A 42 9.46 -9.05 20.54
N ASN A 43 8.96 -7.93 20.02
CA ASN A 43 9.73 -6.70 19.85
C ASN A 43 9.51 -5.66 20.97
N GLY A 44 8.63 -5.95 21.94
CA GLY A 44 8.28 -5.02 23.02
C GLY A 44 7.57 -3.75 22.54
N MET A 45 6.88 -3.81 21.39
CA MET A 45 6.23 -2.68 20.74
C MET A 45 4.74 -2.64 21.08
N GLN A 46 4.22 -1.53 21.58
CA GLN A 46 2.82 -1.41 22.01
C GLN A 46 2.06 -0.24 21.38
N THR A 47 2.70 0.91 21.21
CA THR A 47 2.07 2.14 20.71
C THR A 47 2.98 2.86 19.72
N GLY A 48 2.41 3.68 18.83
CA GLY A 48 3.19 4.42 17.83
C GLY A 48 3.84 3.51 16.78
N VAL A 49 3.24 2.34 16.54
CA VAL A 49 3.81 1.31 15.66
C VAL A 49 3.05 1.26 14.35
N HIS A 50 3.79 1.40 13.26
CA HIS A 50 3.32 1.08 11.92
C HIS A 50 3.66 -0.38 11.61
N ILE A 51 2.69 -1.14 11.12
CA ILE A 51 2.85 -2.56 10.82
C ILE A 51 2.75 -2.78 9.32
N ARG A 52 3.79 -3.34 8.73
CA ARG A 52 3.76 -3.80 7.35
C ARG A 52 3.57 -5.31 7.31
N LEU A 53 2.41 -5.75 6.85
CA LEU A 53 2.08 -7.14 6.60
C LEU A 53 2.21 -7.45 5.11
N ILE A 54 3.06 -8.42 4.77
CA ILE A 54 3.32 -8.84 3.39
C ILE A 54 3.00 -10.32 3.26
N VAL A 55 2.23 -10.67 2.23
CA VAL A 55 2.02 -12.06 1.81
C VAL A 55 2.60 -12.24 0.42
N SER A 56 3.40 -13.26 0.24
CA SER A 56 3.94 -13.63 -1.06
C SER A 56 3.61 -15.08 -1.40
N ARG A 57 3.76 -15.46 -2.68
CA ARG A 57 3.54 -16.85 -3.13
C ARG A 57 4.52 -17.86 -2.54
N GLY A 58 5.50 -17.42 -1.72
CA GLY A 58 6.50 -18.29 -1.10
C GLY A 58 7.64 -18.67 -2.03
N LEU A 59 8.25 -19.82 -1.74
CA LEU A 59 9.42 -20.32 -2.44
C LEU A 59 9.08 -20.86 -3.82
N LYS A 60 10.06 -20.80 -4.74
CA LYS A 60 9.98 -21.38 -6.08
C LYS A 60 11.08 -22.41 -6.27
N LYS A 61 10.76 -23.49 -6.99
CA LYS A 61 11.76 -24.50 -7.41
C LYS A 61 12.68 -24.02 -8.52
N THR A 62 12.28 -22.93 -9.24
CA THR A 62 13.02 -22.32 -10.35
C THR A 62 12.60 -20.87 -10.48
N PRO A 63 13.46 -19.94 -10.96
CA PRO A 63 13.15 -18.53 -11.15
C PRO A 63 12.23 -18.30 -12.37
N TYR A 64 11.05 -18.90 -12.35
CA TYR A 64 10.03 -18.79 -13.39
C TYR A 64 8.78 -18.12 -12.82
N GLN A 65 8.13 -17.22 -13.61
CA GLN A 65 7.02 -16.41 -13.12
C GLN A 65 5.76 -17.22 -12.82
N HIS A 66 5.54 -18.31 -13.54
CA HIS A 66 4.32 -19.09 -13.44
C HIS A 66 4.07 -19.61 -12.00
N PRO A 67 2.86 -19.50 -11.45
CA PRO A 67 2.53 -20.00 -10.12
C PRO A 67 2.85 -21.49 -9.89
N ASN A 68 2.76 -22.33 -10.92
CA ASN A 68 3.12 -23.76 -10.83
C ASN A 68 4.60 -24.01 -10.45
N ALA A 69 5.45 -22.99 -10.51
CA ALA A 69 6.83 -23.07 -10.03
C ALA A 69 6.93 -22.94 -8.49
N ASN A 70 5.86 -22.53 -7.82
CA ASN A 70 5.85 -22.39 -6.37
C ASN A 70 5.91 -23.77 -5.70
N ILE A 71 6.56 -23.83 -4.54
CA ILE A 71 6.66 -24.99 -3.66
C ILE A 71 6.29 -24.59 -2.23
N GLY A 72 5.52 -25.47 -1.58
CA GLY A 72 5.09 -25.22 -0.21
C GLY A 72 3.98 -24.15 -0.12
N ARG A 73 4.01 -23.40 0.98
CA ARG A 73 2.99 -22.41 1.33
C ARG A 73 3.43 -20.98 1.02
N SER A 74 2.49 -20.06 1.04
CA SER A 74 2.75 -18.62 1.03
C SER A 74 3.71 -18.22 2.16
N SER A 75 4.52 -17.20 1.92
CA SER A 75 5.36 -16.62 2.97
C SER A 75 4.69 -15.36 3.50
N ILE A 76 4.62 -15.26 4.82
CA ILE A 76 4.11 -14.09 5.53
C ILE A 76 5.28 -13.39 6.20
N VAL A 77 5.36 -12.08 6.01
CA VAL A 77 6.37 -11.22 6.64
C VAL A 77 5.65 -10.09 7.37
N ILE A 78 5.93 -9.93 8.65
CA ILE A 78 5.38 -8.87 9.49
C ILE A 78 6.54 -8.01 9.97
N ILE A 79 6.50 -6.73 9.62
CA ILE A 79 7.55 -5.76 9.96
C ILE A 79 6.91 -4.65 10.79
N PRO A 80 7.11 -4.63 12.11
CA PRO A 80 6.72 -3.50 12.94
C PRO A 80 7.84 -2.45 12.96
N GLU A 81 7.47 -1.17 12.88
CA GLU A 81 8.40 -0.06 13.00
C GLU A 81 7.75 1.08 13.81
N TYR A 82 8.52 1.76 14.65
CA TYR A 82 8.03 3.00 15.26
C TYR A 82 7.92 4.08 14.18
N LYS A 83 6.76 4.72 14.12
CA LYS A 83 6.51 5.80 13.17
C LYS A 83 5.64 6.88 13.82
N GLU A 84 6.21 8.04 13.94
CA GLU A 84 5.51 9.23 14.41
C GLU A 84 5.18 10.14 13.22
N ALA A 85 4.11 10.93 13.37
CA ALA A 85 3.80 11.96 12.40
C ALA A 85 4.86 13.07 12.47
N ASP A 86 5.33 13.53 11.32
CA ASP A 86 6.24 14.67 11.25
C ASP A 86 5.45 15.97 11.51
N GLU A 87 5.68 16.60 12.67
CA GLU A 87 5.02 17.84 13.05
C GLU A 87 5.34 18.99 12.08
N LEU A 88 6.51 18.99 11.45
CA LEU A 88 6.88 20.01 10.47
C LEU A 88 6.08 19.85 9.19
N VAL A 89 5.83 18.63 8.76
CA VAL A 89 4.95 18.32 7.63
C VAL A 89 3.52 18.78 7.91
N ASN A 90 3.00 18.49 9.10
CA ASN A 90 1.67 18.95 9.50
C ASN A 90 1.54 20.49 9.55
N LYS A 91 2.59 21.18 9.91
CA LYS A 91 2.62 22.66 10.04
C LYS A 91 2.87 23.37 8.72
N ASN A 92 3.80 22.87 7.92
CA ASN A 92 4.32 23.57 6.73
C ASN A 92 3.75 23.00 5.43
N GLY A 93 3.13 21.80 5.48
CA GLY A 93 2.73 21.05 4.30
C GLY A 93 3.93 20.44 3.57
N ILE A 94 3.64 19.86 2.40
CA ILE A 94 4.63 19.29 1.48
C ILE A 94 4.47 19.88 0.09
N ARG A 95 5.53 19.81 -0.72
CA ARG A 95 5.53 20.29 -2.10
C ARG A 95 5.24 19.14 -3.04
N LEU A 96 4.36 19.37 -4.00
CA LEU A 96 3.94 18.39 -4.99
C LEU A 96 4.20 18.88 -6.40
N ILE A 97 4.46 17.95 -7.33
CA ILE A 97 4.41 18.19 -8.78
C ILE A 97 3.51 17.16 -9.46
N THR A 98 2.93 17.52 -10.59
CA THR A 98 2.32 16.51 -11.48
C THR A 98 3.41 15.85 -12.29
N VAL A 99 3.57 14.53 -12.12
CA VAL A 99 4.59 13.74 -12.81
C VAL A 99 4.13 13.24 -14.18
N LYS A 100 5.08 12.84 -15.03
CA LYS A 100 4.78 12.27 -16.37
C LYS A 100 4.28 10.83 -16.28
N THR A 101 4.82 10.07 -15.31
CA THR A 101 4.43 8.67 -15.08
C THR A 101 2.95 8.58 -14.72
N ARG A 102 2.22 7.70 -15.40
CA ARG A 102 0.78 7.49 -15.23
C ARG A 102 0.46 6.31 -14.32
N ARG A 103 -0.72 6.36 -13.71
CA ARG A 103 -1.33 5.16 -13.12
C ARG A 103 -1.76 4.21 -14.22
N GLY A 104 -1.56 2.91 -13.99
CA GLY A 104 -2.04 1.87 -14.89
C GLY A 104 -3.57 1.76 -14.89
N THR A 105 -4.06 0.99 -15.85
CA THR A 105 -5.47 0.61 -15.94
C THR A 105 -5.70 -0.74 -15.24
N PRO A 106 -6.93 -1.03 -14.78
CA PRO A 106 -7.24 -2.31 -14.15
C PRO A 106 -6.93 -3.55 -15.00
N ASP A 107 -6.97 -3.42 -16.31
CA ASP A 107 -6.68 -4.49 -17.28
C ASP A 107 -5.19 -4.70 -17.55
N SER A 108 -4.34 -3.73 -17.23
CA SER A 108 -2.88 -3.87 -17.36
C SER A 108 -2.21 -4.31 -16.04
N GLN A 109 -2.49 -3.62 -14.98
CA GLN A 109 -2.05 -3.91 -13.63
C GLN A 109 -3.02 -3.20 -12.69
N ASP A 110 -3.93 -3.92 -12.07
CA ASP A 110 -4.99 -3.31 -11.27
C ASP A 110 -4.41 -2.47 -10.11
N PRO A 111 -4.51 -1.13 -10.19
CA PRO A 111 -3.97 -0.24 -9.17
C PRO A 111 -4.76 -0.28 -7.86
N ARG A 112 -5.94 -0.92 -7.84
CA ARG A 112 -6.78 -1.12 -6.66
C ARG A 112 -6.25 -2.23 -5.76
N ILE A 113 -5.38 -3.11 -6.29
CA ILE A 113 -4.73 -4.16 -5.51
C ILE A 113 -3.46 -3.60 -4.86
N ASN A 114 -3.33 -3.77 -3.55
CA ASN A 114 -2.13 -3.35 -2.82
C ASN A 114 -0.99 -4.35 -2.99
N SER A 115 -0.56 -4.58 -4.22
CA SER A 115 0.53 -5.49 -4.55
C SER A 115 1.92 -4.84 -4.36
N LEU A 116 2.98 -5.65 -4.36
CA LEU A 116 4.37 -5.19 -4.35
C LEU A 116 4.84 -4.69 -5.73
N SER A 117 4.01 -4.81 -6.76
CA SER A 117 4.30 -4.31 -8.11
C SER A 117 4.09 -2.80 -8.15
N LYS A 118 5.14 -2.04 -7.81
CA LYS A 118 5.08 -0.57 -7.60
C LYS A 118 6.00 0.21 -8.55
N GLN A 119 6.38 -0.36 -9.71
CA GLN A 119 7.35 0.28 -10.60
C GLN A 119 6.93 1.69 -11.02
N ASN A 120 5.67 1.89 -11.40
CA ASN A 120 5.16 3.22 -11.78
C ASN A 120 5.19 4.21 -10.60
N CYS A 121 4.86 3.74 -9.39
CA CYS A 121 4.94 4.59 -8.18
C CYS A 121 6.37 5.01 -7.87
N ILE A 122 7.34 4.08 -8.03
CA ILE A 122 8.76 4.36 -7.85
C ILE A 122 9.24 5.36 -8.90
N ASN A 123 8.87 5.21 -10.17
CA ASN A 123 9.21 6.16 -11.22
C ASN A 123 8.67 7.57 -10.91
N ALA A 124 7.41 7.66 -10.44
CA ALA A 124 6.82 8.93 -10.02
C ALA A 124 7.57 9.55 -8.84
N CYS A 125 7.98 8.74 -7.86
CA CYS A 125 8.81 9.17 -6.74
C CYS A 125 10.16 9.75 -7.22
N LEU A 126 10.84 9.07 -8.16
CA LEU A 126 12.10 9.54 -8.75
C LEU A 126 11.92 10.84 -9.55
N GLU A 127 10.79 11.05 -10.22
CA GLU A 127 10.50 12.31 -10.89
C GLU A 127 10.35 13.46 -9.88
N ALA A 128 9.64 13.23 -8.76
CA ALA A 128 9.47 14.19 -7.69
C ALA A 128 10.81 14.54 -7.01
N ASP A 129 11.62 13.54 -6.70
CA ASP A 129 12.95 13.70 -6.10
C ASP A 129 13.88 14.54 -7.00
N ARG A 130 13.94 14.22 -8.30
CA ARG A 130 14.73 15.00 -9.27
C ARG A 130 14.27 16.45 -9.42
N ALA A 131 12.99 16.72 -9.16
CA ALA A 131 12.44 18.09 -9.14
C ALA A 131 12.64 18.79 -7.79
N GLY A 132 13.21 18.13 -6.79
CA GLY A 132 13.44 18.66 -5.46
C GLY A 132 12.15 18.90 -4.68
N VAL A 133 11.11 18.09 -4.89
CA VAL A 133 9.83 18.13 -4.19
C VAL A 133 9.53 16.81 -3.49
N ASP A 134 8.55 16.82 -2.58
CA ASP A 134 8.37 15.75 -1.63
C ASP A 134 7.57 14.57 -2.21
N GLU A 135 6.58 14.82 -3.11
CA GLU A 135 5.76 13.76 -3.69
C GLU A 135 5.23 14.14 -5.10
N GLY A 136 4.89 13.12 -5.89
CA GLY A 136 4.39 13.28 -7.26
C GLY A 136 2.90 12.98 -7.39
N ILE A 137 2.12 13.91 -7.93
CA ILE A 137 0.74 13.69 -8.34
C ILE A 137 0.73 12.90 -9.65
N MET A 138 0.13 11.73 -9.63
CA MET A 138 -0.03 10.87 -10.80
C MET A 138 -1.42 11.05 -11.42
N LEU A 139 -1.47 11.20 -12.72
CA LEU A 139 -2.71 11.17 -13.48
C LEU A 139 -3.01 9.75 -13.97
N ASP A 140 -4.27 9.48 -14.28
CA ASP A 140 -4.68 8.28 -14.99
C ASP A 140 -4.32 8.36 -16.49
N VAL A 141 -4.67 7.34 -17.25
CA VAL A 141 -4.41 7.28 -18.69
C VAL A 141 -5.21 8.32 -19.49
N ASN A 142 -6.31 8.84 -18.93
CA ASN A 142 -7.16 9.85 -19.54
C ASN A 142 -6.74 11.29 -19.16
N GLY A 143 -5.75 11.42 -18.26
CA GLY A 143 -5.26 12.72 -17.81
C GLY A 143 -5.98 13.29 -16.58
N ASN A 144 -6.87 12.52 -15.95
CA ASN A 144 -7.51 12.93 -14.70
C ASN A 144 -6.60 12.66 -13.50
N VAL A 145 -6.76 13.45 -12.44
CA VAL A 145 -6.02 13.22 -11.19
C VAL A 145 -6.44 11.88 -10.57
N SER A 146 -5.46 11.00 -10.40
CA SER A 146 -5.67 9.71 -9.75
C SER A 146 -5.32 9.80 -8.26
N THR A 147 -4.05 9.94 -7.94
CA THR A 147 -3.55 10.00 -6.56
C THR A 147 -2.07 10.40 -6.55
N CYS A 148 -1.43 10.49 -5.40
CA CYS A 148 0.02 10.63 -5.35
C CYS A 148 0.76 9.29 -5.51
N ASN A 149 2.08 9.31 -5.57
CA ASN A 149 2.90 8.09 -5.76
C ASN A 149 2.77 7.10 -4.61
N SER A 150 2.57 7.56 -3.37
CA SER A 150 2.46 6.70 -2.18
C SER A 150 1.27 7.01 -1.26
N THR A 151 0.57 8.13 -1.46
CA THR A 151 -0.53 8.59 -0.62
C THR A 151 -1.80 8.87 -1.44
N ASN A 152 -2.96 8.95 -0.77
CA ASN A 152 -4.19 9.42 -1.40
C ASN A 152 -4.21 10.96 -1.43
N LEU A 153 -4.85 11.53 -2.46
CA LEU A 153 -5.00 12.96 -2.62
C LEU A 153 -6.45 13.38 -2.36
N PHE A 154 -6.60 14.39 -1.53
CA PHE A 154 -7.87 15.05 -1.26
C PHE A 154 -7.72 16.55 -1.52
N ILE A 155 -8.77 17.17 -2.01
CA ILE A 155 -8.88 18.62 -2.11
C ILE A 155 -10.12 19.10 -1.36
N VAL A 156 -10.02 20.27 -0.75
CA VAL A 156 -11.16 20.95 -0.13
C VAL A 156 -11.53 22.15 -1.00
N LYS A 157 -12.77 22.18 -1.45
CA LYS A 157 -13.30 23.27 -2.27
C LYS A 157 -14.74 23.57 -1.85
N ASP A 158 -15.02 24.83 -1.58
CA ASP A 158 -16.36 25.32 -1.20
C ASP A 158 -16.98 24.55 -0.01
N GLY A 159 -16.15 24.08 0.94
CA GLY A 159 -16.55 23.31 2.10
C GLY A 159 -16.77 21.81 1.84
N GLU A 160 -16.56 21.33 0.63
CA GLU A 160 -16.67 19.93 0.26
C GLU A 160 -15.28 19.29 0.13
N VAL A 161 -15.18 17.99 0.47
CA VAL A 161 -13.95 17.20 0.30
C VAL A 161 -14.08 16.34 -0.95
N TRP A 162 -13.12 16.50 -1.86
CA TRP A 162 -13.09 15.79 -3.13
C TRP A 162 -11.86 14.87 -3.18
N THR A 163 -12.05 13.67 -3.74
CA THR A 163 -10.96 12.74 -4.04
C THR A 163 -11.25 12.00 -5.34
N SER A 164 -10.30 11.21 -5.83
CA SER A 164 -10.51 10.40 -7.03
C SER A 164 -11.56 9.30 -6.81
N THR A 165 -12.12 8.79 -7.91
CA THR A 165 -13.16 7.74 -7.88
C THR A 165 -12.65 6.39 -7.32
N GLY A 166 -11.34 6.20 -7.23
CA GLY A 166 -10.73 4.93 -6.84
C GLY A 166 -10.51 3.94 -7.99
N GLU A 167 -10.97 4.25 -9.20
CA GLU A 167 -10.82 3.34 -10.37
C GLU A 167 -9.35 3.09 -10.74
N HIS A 168 -8.54 4.14 -10.67
CA HIS A 168 -7.11 4.10 -11.04
C HIS A 168 -6.16 4.27 -9.85
N CYS A 169 -6.61 3.99 -8.64
CA CYS A 169 -5.75 4.05 -7.45
C CYS A 169 -6.19 3.06 -6.38
N LEU A 170 -5.32 2.84 -5.42
CA LEU A 170 -5.65 2.04 -4.26
C LEU A 170 -6.71 2.77 -3.41
N PRO A 171 -7.86 2.14 -3.10
CA PRO A 171 -8.77 2.68 -2.10
C PRO A 171 -8.10 2.61 -0.73
N GLY A 172 -7.74 3.78 -0.18
CA GLY A 172 -7.14 3.88 1.13
C GLY A 172 -8.09 3.44 2.24
N VAL A 173 -7.56 2.84 3.30
CA VAL A 173 -8.35 2.45 4.48
C VAL A 173 -8.32 3.56 5.54
N THR A 174 -7.17 4.21 5.68
CA THR A 174 -6.94 5.30 6.65
C THR A 174 -7.32 6.65 6.11
#